data_da6ffa8c34c73f4d80c81b00a4ec0b96
#
_entry.id   da6ffa8c34c73f4d80c81b00a4ec0b96
#
_cell.length_a   1.000
_cell.length_b   1.000
_cell.length_c   1.000
_cell.angle_alpha   90.00
_cell.angle_beta   90.00
_cell.angle_gamma   90.00
#
_symmetry.space_group_name_H-M   'P 1'
#
loop_
_entity.id
_entity.type
_entity.pdbx_description
1 polymer ?
#
loop_
_entity_poly.entity_id
_entity_poly.type
_entity_poly.pdbx_seq_one_letter_code
_entity_poly.pdbx_strand_id
1 'polypeptide(L)'
;MNLKRLFLIYFVAVAGMTACTPVLTPTPVVPIKIQYTFATQPWLSDIQDCAGDGILDAEKRAVDFQDIALADLLLRVGDSGTMGEAFQIGTEEIVVIAHPGNPVNSLTANQVQRIFSGLARNWSDVGGDDLSIQVWVFAAGEDIQRIFLASGLSGTPITTFALQAASPEMMLEAIAADQSSIGLITGSGLTGGVRSLYSLKGIPVFALTAEEAPETVSEIIACLQE
;
A
#
# COMPACT_ATOMS: atom_id res chain seq x y z
N MET A 1 -20.23 32.12 -97.44
CA MET A 1 -21.38 31.73 -96.62
C MET A 1 -20.81 30.92 -95.52
N ASN A 2 -20.55 31.55 -94.34
CA ASN A 2 -19.74 31.00 -93.27
C ASN A 2 -20.60 30.74 -92.03
N LEU A 3 -20.71 29.48 -91.70
CA LEU A 3 -21.40 29.02 -90.46
C LEU A 3 -20.41 28.95 -89.33
N LYS A 4 -20.47 29.92 -88.42
CA LYS A 4 -19.65 29.91 -87.20
C LYS A 4 -20.32 29.04 -86.15
N ARG A 5 -19.66 27.97 -85.84
CA ARG A 5 -20.03 27.08 -84.74
C ARG A 5 -19.71 27.76 -83.42
N LEU A 6 -20.75 27.99 -82.61
CA LEU A 6 -20.64 28.47 -81.21
C LEU A 6 -20.45 27.27 -80.28
N PHE A 7 -19.25 27.10 -79.71
CA PHE A 7 -18.99 26.13 -78.63
C PHE A 7 -19.37 26.73 -77.32
N LEU A 8 -20.43 26.22 -76.75
CA LEU A 8 -20.85 26.54 -75.40
C LEU A 8 -20.10 25.62 -74.39
N ILE A 9 -19.13 26.17 -73.65
CA ILE A 9 -18.40 25.44 -72.57
C ILE A 9 -19.23 25.54 -71.35
N TYR A 10 -19.80 24.40 -70.91
CA TYR A 10 -20.43 24.24 -69.57
C TYR A 10 -19.34 24.05 -68.54
N PHE A 11 -19.10 25.05 -67.71
CA PHE A 11 -18.29 24.92 -66.51
C PHE A 11 -19.17 24.32 -65.38
N VAL A 12 -19.00 23.02 -65.07
CA VAL A 12 -19.60 22.39 -63.94
C VAL A 12 -18.72 22.73 -62.74
N ALA A 13 -19.16 23.65 -61.86
CA ALA A 13 -18.52 23.93 -60.59
C ALA A 13 -18.91 22.81 -59.60
N VAL A 14 -17.99 21.87 -59.38
CA VAL A 14 -18.09 20.91 -58.31
C VAL A 14 -17.75 21.63 -57.00
N ALA A 15 -18.76 22.02 -56.24
CA ALA A 15 -18.59 22.51 -54.88
C ALA A 15 -18.20 21.32 -53.99
N GLY A 16 -16.91 21.20 -53.68
CA GLY A 16 -16.39 20.25 -52.71
C GLY A 16 -16.90 20.64 -51.31
N MET A 17 -17.88 19.91 -50.77
CA MET A 17 -18.23 19.97 -49.36
C MET A 17 -17.12 19.28 -48.59
N THR A 18 -16.16 20.03 -48.06
CA THR A 18 -15.23 19.56 -47.02
C THR A 18 -16.04 19.41 -45.75
N ALA A 19 -16.50 18.18 -45.46
CA ALA A 19 -17.06 17.84 -44.19
C ALA A 19 -15.91 17.92 -43.13
N CYS A 20 -15.93 18.95 -42.28
CA CYS A 20 -15.12 18.97 -41.08
C CYS A 20 -15.62 17.86 -40.18
N THR A 21 -14.94 16.71 -40.16
CA THR A 21 -15.13 15.72 -39.09
C THR A 21 -14.65 16.35 -37.79
N PRO A 22 -15.48 16.42 -36.73
CA PRO A 22 -15.02 16.87 -35.41
C PRO A 22 -13.90 15.94 -34.98
N VAL A 23 -12.70 16.47 -34.76
CA VAL A 23 -11.62 15.78 -34.09
C VAL A 23 -12.10 15.65 -32.64
N LEU A 24 -12.49 14.43 -32.27
CA LEU A 24 -12.73 14.10 -30.86
C LEU A 24 -11.40 14.23 -30.13
N THR A 25 -11.18 15.37 -29.48
CA THR A 25 -10.06 15.50 -28.53
C THR A 25 -10.32 14.51 -27.39
N PRO A 26 -9.38 13.58 -27.12
CA PRO A 26 -9.55 12.68 -26.00
C PRO A 26 -9.72 13.51 -24.73
N THR A 27 -10.72 13.20 -23.94
CA THR A 27 -10.89 13.80 -22.61
C THR A 27 -9.64 13.48 -21.80
N PRO A 28 -8.99 14.46 -21.19
CA PRO A 28 -7.81 14.19 -20.37
C PRO A 28 -8.22 13.25 -19.23
N VAL A 29 -7.54 12.11 -19.11
CA VAL A 29 -7.70 11.21 -17.98
C VAL A 29 -7.10 11.90 -16.76
N VAL A 30 -7.91 12.16 -15.75
CA VAL A 30 -7.44 12.72 -14.48
C VAL A 30 -6.93 11.56 -13.63
N PRO A 31 -5.68 11.58 -13.16
CA PRO A 31 -5.17 10.54 -12.29
C PRO A 31 -5.92 10.50 -10.95
N ILE A 32 -6.16 9.30 -10.43
CA ILE A 32 -6.72 9.08 -9.10
C ILE A 32 -5.57 9.17 -8.10
N LYS A 33 -5.63 10.14 -7.20
CA LYS A 33 -4.61 10.37 -6.18
C LYS A 33 -4.81 9.46 -4.99
N ILE A 34 -3.81 8.64 -4.70
CA ILE A 34 -3.84 7.67 -3.62
C ILE A 34 -2.72 7.97 -2.64
N GLN A 35 -3.04 8.04 -1.34
CA GLN A 35 -2.04 8.00 -0.28
C GLN A 35 -2.08 6.63 0.40
N TYR A 36 -0.91 6.02 0.57
CA TYR A 36 -0.75 4.70 1.18
C TYR A 36 0.38 4.66 2.20
N THR A 37 0.41 3.62 3.03
CA THR A 37 1.48 3.33 4.00
C THR A 37 2.26 2.09 3.58
N PHE A 38 3.33 1.73 4.27
CA PHE A 38 4.02 0.46 4.01
C PHE A 38 3.11 -0.76 4.16
N ALA A 39 2.18 -0.72 5.13
CA ALA A 39 1.27 -1.83 5.37
C ALA A 39 0.20 -1.98 4.28
N THR A 40 -0.12 -0.90 3.57
CA THR A 40 -1.15 -0.90 2.52
C THR A 40 -0.57 -0.90 1.10
N GLN A 41 0.76 -0.84 0.96
CA GLN A 41 1.42 -0.90 -0.35
C GLN A 41 1.01 -2.12 -1.20
N PRO A 42 0.88 -3.34 -0.64
CA PRO A 42 0.44 -4.51 -1.42
C PRO A 42 -0.94 -4.35 -2.06
N TRP A 43 -1.82 -3.55 -1.46
CA TRP A 43 -3.19 -3.31 -1.96
C TRP A 43 -3.26 -2.45 -3.23
N LEU A 44 -2.16 -1.79 -3.61
CA LEU A 44 -2.12 -0.97 -4.83
C LEU A 44 -2.34 -1.79 -6.10
N SER A 45 -1.96 -3.07 -6.12
CA SER A 45 -2.24 -3.95 -7.26
C SER A 45 -3.73 -4.21 -7.42
N ASP A 46 -4.43 -4.51 -6.32
CA ASP A 46 -5.87 -4.79 -6.33
C ASP A 46 -6.65 -3.52 -6.73
N ILE A 47 -6.20 -2.35 -6.24
CA ILE A 47 -6.77 -1.06 -6.64
C ILE A 47 -6.57 -0.81 -8.14
N GLN A 48 -5.39 -1.11 -8.70
CA GLN A 48 -5.16 -0.95 -10.12
C GLN A 48 -6.03 -1.90 -10.95
N ASP A 49 -6.22 -3.12 -10.48
CA ASP A 49 -7.11 -4.10 -11.15
C ASP A 49 -8.56 -3.61 -11.14
N CYS A 50 -9.02 -3.05 -10.02
CA CYS A 50 -10.35 -2.43 -9.92
C CYS A 50 -10.49 -1.13 -10.72
N ALA A 51 -9.42 -0.35 -10.87
CA ALA A 51 -9.42 0.89 -11.65
C ALA A 51 -9.35 0.64 -13.18
N GLY A 52 -8.96 -0.57 -13.61
CA GLY A 52 -8.82 -0.93 -15.03
C GLY A 52 -7.83 -0.02 -15.75
N ASP A 53 -8.33 0.72 -16.77
CA ASP A 53 -7.51 1.67 -17.56
C ASP A 53 -7.27 3.02 -16.82
N GLY A 54 -7.76 3.18 -15.59
CA GLY A 54 -7.53 4.36 -14.76
C GLY A 54 -6.06 4.57 -14.43
N ILE A 55 -5.62 5.83 -14.38
CA ILE A 55 -4.26 6.19 -13.99
C ILE A 55 -4.23 6.44 -12.49
N LEU A 56 -3.37 5.72 -11.76
CA LEU A 56 -3.14 5.94 -10.34
C LEU A 56 -1.93 6.86 -10.14
N ASP A 57 -2.09 7.88 -9.29
CA ASP A 57 -1.02 8.73 -8.75
C ASP A 57 -0.86 8.39 -7.27
N ALA A 58 -0.03 7.39 -6.98
CA ALA A 58 0.11 6.83 -5.64
C ALA A 58 1.33 7.40 -4.92
N GLU A 59 1.11 8.04 -3.76
CA GLU A 59 2.14 8.60 -2.92
C GLU A 59 2.21 7.85 -1.57
N LYS A 60 3.41 7.33 -1.24
CA LYS A 60 3.66 6.74 0.08
C LYS A 60 3.80 7.82 1.13
N ARG A 61 2.99 7.73 2.20
CA ARG A 61 3.04 8.60 3.36
C ARG A 61 2.98 7.80 4.65
N ALA A 62 3.63 8.27 5.71
CA ALA A 62 3.35 7.80 7.06
C ALA A 62 1.96 8.31 7.50
N VAL A 63 1.29 7.58 8.40
CA VAL A 63 -0.08 7.90 8.84
C VAL A 63 -0.23 9.34 9.34
N ASP A 64 0.77 9.84 10.08
CA ASP A 64 0.72 11.18 10.66
C ASP A 64 0.82 12.31 9.60
N PHE A 65 1.16 11.97 8.35
CA PHE A 65 1.29 12.91 7.23
C PHE A 65 0.25 12.68 6.13
N GLN A 66 -0.70 11.77 6.32
CA GLN A 66 -1.80 11.59 5.38
C GLN A 66 -2.79 12.76 5.49
N ASP A 67 -3.29 13.22 4.34
CA ASP A 67 -4.24 14.31 4.27
C ASP A 67 -5.29 14.00 3.19
N ILE A 68 -6.54 13.80 3.62
CA ILE A 68 -7.67 13.48 2.73
C ILE A 68 -8.00 14.63 1.76
N ALA A 69 -7.61 15.86 2.08
CA ALA A 69 -7.80 16.99 1.17
C ALA A 69 -6.84 16.96 -0.03
N LEU A 70 -5.78 16.15 0.04
CA LEU A 70 -4.74 16.02 -1.00
C LEU A 70 -4.83 14.70 -1.78
N ALA A 71 -5.77 13.82 -1.43
CA ALA A 71 -5.95 12.52 -2.06
C ALA A 71 -7.43 12.24 -2.33
N ASP A 72 -7.72 11.46 -3.39
CA ASP A 72 -9.05 10.92 -3.66
C ASP A 72 -9.32 9.68 -2.80
N LEU A 73 -8.24 8.96 -2.45
CA LEU A 73 -8.28 7.73 -1.65
C LEU A 73 -7.10 7.66 -0.69
N LEU A 74 -7.38 7.40 0.59
CA LEU A 74 -6.38 7.10 1.61
C LEU A 74 -6.49 5.64 2.04
N LEU A 75 -5.35 4.95 2.10
CA LEU A 75 -5.30 3.57 2.58
C LEU A 75 -4.68 3.52 3.98
N ARG A 76 -5.35 2.84 4.91
CA ARG A 76 -4.90 2.67 6.30
C ARG A 76 -5.15 1.27 6.82
N VAL A 77 -4.30 0.83 7.73
CA VAL A 77 -4.48 -0.41 8.50
C VAL A 77 -4.81 -0.08 9.95
N GLY A 78 -5.74 -0.80 10.54
CA GLY A 78 -6.12 -0.77 11.94
C GLY A 78 -7.20 0.23 12.27
N ASP A 79 -6.89 1.52 12.38
CA ASP A 79 -7.84 2.57 12.75
C ASP A 79 -8.20 3.42 11.53
N SER A 80 -9.49 3.53 11.25
CA SER A 80 -9.99 4.39 10.16
C SER A 80 -9.79 5.90 10.46
N GLY A 81 -9.58 6.27 11.72
CA GLY A 81 -9.55 7.69 12.11
C GLY A 81 -10.94 8.35 12.07
N THR A 82 -10.94 9.67 12.03
CA THR A 82 -12.16 10.50 12.04
C THR A 82 -12.31 11.37 10.79
N MET A 83 -11.46 11.18 9.78
CA MET A 83 -11.45 11.98 8.56
C MET A 83 -12.23 11.26 7.45
N GLY A 84 -13.30 11.92 6.95
CA GLY A 84 -14.08 11.43 5.82
C GLY A 84 -14.87 10.14 6.09
N GLU A 85 -15.23 9.47 5.00
CA GLU A 85 -15.90 8.17 5.03
C GLU A 85 -14.87 7.03 4.98
N ALA A 86 -15.11 5.96 5.73
CA ALA A 86 -14.22 4.82 5.84
C ALA A 86 -14.92 3.54 5.42
N PHE A 87 -14.33 2.86 4.46
CA PHE A 87 -14.81 1.60 3.91
C PHE A 87 -13.81 0.51 4.21
N GLN A 88 -14.23 -0.53 4.93
CA GLN A 88 -13.37 -1.69 5.12
C GLN A 88 -13.28 -2.47 3.80
N ILE A 89 -12.07 -2.60 3.26
CA ILE A 89 -11.79 -3.31 2.01
C ILE A 89 -11.18 -4.69 2.22
N GLY A 90 -10.77 -5.01 3.46
CA GLY A 90 -10.24 -6.31 3.80
C GLY A 90 -9.62 -6.37 5.18
N THR A 91 -8.74 -7.34 5.37
CA THR A 91 -7.98 -7.52 6.62
C THR A 91 -6.52 -7.83 6.32
N GLU A 92 -5.65 -7.41 7.22
CA GLU A 92 -4.22 -7.67 7.18
C GLU A 92 -3.78 -8.37 8.47
N GLU A 93 -2.57 -8.92 8.46
CA GLU A 93 -1.89 -9.40 9.66
C GLU A 93 -0.51 -8.74 9.82
N ILE A 94 -0.05 -8.56 11.04
CA ILE A 94 1.32 -8.16 11.34
C ILE A 94 2.07 -9.38 11.83
N VAL A 95 3.13 -9.74 11.13
CA VAL A 95 3.92 -10.94 11.37
C VAL A 95 5.26 -10.56 11.99
N VAL A 96 5.60 -11.19 13.11
CA VAL A 96 6.94 -11.15 13.68
C VAL A 96 7.79 -12.17 12.96
N ILE A 97 8.89 -11.71 12.38
CA ILE A 97 9.79 -12.52 11.54
C ILE A 97 11.20 -12.62 12.13
N ALA A 98 11.85 -13.74 11.86
CA ALA A 98 13.26 -13.96 12.18
C ALA A 98 13.97 -14.66 11.02
N HIS A 99 15.31 -14.76 11.12
CA HIS A 99 16.13 -15.50 10.17
C HIS A 99 15.69 -16.98 10.07
N PRO A 100 15.65 -17.59 8.89
CA PRO A 100 15.16 -18.97 8.70
C PRO A 100 16.03 -20.03 9.44
N GLY A 101 17.30 -19.72 9.70
CA GLY A 101 18.20 -20.56 10.49
C GLY A 101 18.03 -20.42 12.01
N ASN A 102 17.15 -19.53 12.52
CA ASN A 102 16.88 -19.44 13.94
C ASN A 102 16.12 -20.70 14.41
N PRO A 103 16.55 -21.38 15.50
CA PRO A 103 15.93 -22.62 15.97
C PRO A 103 14.55 -22.42 16.60
N VAL A 104 14.20 -21.19 17.00
CA VAL A 104 12.87 -20.88 17.53
C VAL A 104 11.84 -20.96 16.41
N ASN A 105 10.81 -21.78 16.59
CA ASN A 105 9.77 -22.00 15.57
C ASN A 105 8.51 -21.12 15.79
N SER A 106 8.27 -20.69 17.03
CA SER A 106 7.14 -19.83 17.38
C SER A 106 7.42 -19.10 18.68
N LEU A 107 6.79 -17.94 18.85
CA LEU A 107 6.81 -17.15 20.06
C LEU A 107 5.39 -16.96 20.59
N THR A 108 5.25 -16.90 21.90
CA THR A 108 4.03 -16.43 22.56
C THR A 108 4.00 -14.89 22.57
N ALA A 109 2.83 -14.29 22.75
CA ALA A 109 2.68 -12.83 22.89
C ALA A 109 3.58 -12.25 24.00
N ASN A 110 3.70 -12.97 25.14
CA ASN A 110 4.58 -12.55 26.24
C ASN A 110 6.07 -12.57 25.84
N GLN A 111 6.52 -13.59 25.10
CA GLN A 111 7.90 -13.65 24.59
C GLN A 111 8.18 -12.52 23.60
N VAL A 112 7.25 -12.24 22.68
CA VAL A 112 7.34 -11.10 21.76
C VAL A 112 7.48 -9.80 22.54
N GLN A 113 6.61 -9.55 23.52
CA GLN A 113 6.67 -8.35 24.36
C GLN A 113 8.02 -8.23 25.10
N ARG A 114 8.53 -9.31 25.69
CA ARG A 114 9.83 -9.32 26.41
C ARG A 114 11.00 -9.03 25.47
N ILE A 115 10.98 -9.56 24.25
CA ILE A 115 12.03 -9.31 23.24
C ILE A 115 12.01 -7.84 22.80
N PHE A 116 10.87 -7.36 22.32
CA PHE A 116 10.78 -6.01 21.78
C PHE A 116 10.92 -4.92 22.84
N SER A 117 10.62 -5.21 24.11
CA SER A 117 10.91 -4.30 25.23
C SER A 117 12.38 -4.37 25.72
N GLY A 118 13.17 -5.34 25.25
CA GLY A 118 14.56 -5.54 25.66
C GLY A 118 14.71 -6.24 27.03
N LEU A 119 13.65 -6.87 27.55
CA LEU A 119 13.69 -7.71 28.74
C LEU A 119 14.27 -9.11 28.46
N ALA A 120 14.05 -9.65 27.25
CA ALA A 120 14.78 -10.80 26.72
C ALA A 120 15.76 -10.27 25.66
N ARG A 121 17.05 -10.47 25.87
CA ARG A 121 18.13 -9.95 25.01
C ARG A 121 18.95 -11.04 24.36
N ASN A 122 18.66 -12.28 24.69
CA ASN A 122 19.32 -13.44 24.13
C ASN A 122 18.26 -14.45 23.69
N TRP A 123 18.49 -15.10 22.54
CA TRP A 123 17.55 -16.09 22.04
C TRP A 123 17.37 -17.26 22.99
N SER A 124 18.39 -17.57 23.81
CA SER A 124 18.28 -18.60 24.88
C SER A 124 17.22 -18.26 25.94
N ASP A 125 16.87 -16.98 26.14
CA ASP A 125 15.80 -16.54 27.05
C ASP A 125 14.39 -16.99 26.61
N VAL A 126 14.27 -17.42 25.35
CA VAL A 126 13.01 -17.84 24.71
C VAL A 126 13.11 -19.24 24.07
N GLY A 127 14.17 -19.99 24.37
CA GLY A 127 14.35 -21.38 23.93
C GLY A 127 15.16 -21.56 22.65
N GLY A 128 15.87 -20.53 22.22
CA GLY A 128 16.82 -20.57 21.11
C GLY A 128 18.26 -20.79 21.56
N ASP A 129 19.20 -20.53 20.65
CA ASP A 129 20.64 -20.62 20.88
C ASP A 129 21.15 -19.46 21.76
N ASP A 130 22.39 -19.61 22.30
CA ASP A 130 23.07 -18.52 23.01
C ASP A 130 23.58 -17.47 21.99
N LEU A 131 22.65 -16.60 21.56
CA LEU A 131 22.89 -15.55 20.58
C LEU A 131 22.11 -14.29 20.99
N SER A 132 22.78 -13.13 20.99
CA SER A 132 22.13 -11.84 21.29
C SER A 132 21.01 -11.55 20.29
N ILE A 133 19.90 -10.94 20.75
CA ILE A 133 18.79 -10.55 19.87
C ILE A 133 19.01 -9.14 19.35
N GLN A 134 18.98 -8.96 18.01
CA GLN A 134 18.91 -7.67 17.36
C GLN A 134 17.47 -7.38 16.92
N VAL A 135 16.83 -6.41 17.57
CA VAL A 135 15.46 -6.00 17.25
C VAL A 135 15.47 -4.97 16.11
N TRP A 136 14.60 -5.17 15.13
CA TRP A 136 14.31 -4.24 14.05
C TRP A 136 12.86 -3.77 14.09
N VAL A 137 12.64 -2.48 13.81
CA VAL A 137 11.33 -1.82 13.86
C VAL A 137 11.18 -0.86 12.69
N PHE A 138 9.96 -0.37 12.45
CA PHE A 138 9.71 0.75 11.54
C PHE A 138 9.67 2.07 12.30
N ALA A 139 9.60 3.18 11.57
CA ALA A 139 9.37 4.50 12.15
C ALA A 139 8.03 4.54 12.91
N ALA A 140 7.97 5.32 13.99
CA ALA A 140 6.80 5.39 14.87
C ALA A 140 5.52 5.85 14.14
N GLY A 141 5.65 6.65 13.08
CA GLY A 141 4.52 7.12 12.27
C GLY A 141 3.99 6.10 11.25
N GLU A 142 4.61 4.92 11.10
CA GLU A 142 4.08 3.85 10.26
C GLU A 142 2.95 3.11 10.99
N ASP A 143 1.86 2.81 10.30
CA ASP A 143 0.69 2.16 10.91
C ASP A 143 1.01 0.76 11.43
N ILE A 144 1.81 -0.04 10.72
CA ILE A 144 2.30 -1.34 11.20
C ILE A 144 3.00 -1.20 12.56
N GLN A 145 3.83 -0.17 12.74
CA GLN A 145 4.56 0.07 13.98
C GLN A 145 3.64 0.49 15.13
N ARG A 146 2.68 1.38 14.84
CA ARG A 146 1.69 1.86 15.83
C ARG A 146 0.80 0.73 16.30
N ILE A 147 0.28 -0.08 15.38
CA ILE A 147 -0.61 -1.21 15.69
C ILE A 147 0.15 -2.26 16.49
N PHE A 148 1.39 -2.57 16.08
CA PHE A 148 2.21 -3.54 16.83
C PHE A 148 2.51 -3.06 18.25
N LEU A 149 2.82 -1.78 18.43
CA LEU A 149 3.03 -1.20 19.77
C LEU A 149 1.75 -1.30 20.62
N ALA A 150 0.60 -0.92 20.05
CA ALA A 150 -0.66 -0.89 20.79
C ALA A 150 -1.18 -2.30 21.11
N SER A 151 -1.25 -3.19 20.12
CA SER A 151 -1.90 -4.50 20.22
C SER A 151 -0.91 -5.63 20.50
N GLY A 152 0.26 -5.62 19.88
CA GLY A 152 1.29 -6.67 20.03
C GLY A 152 2.07 -6.53 21.33
N LEU A 153 2.37 -5.30 21.75
CA LEU A 153 3.13 -5.00 22.94
C LEU A 153 2.27 -4.46 24.08
N SER A 154 0.96 -4.33 23.89
CA SER A 154 0.03 -3.75 24.88
C SER A 154 0.50 -2.38 25.40
N GLY A 155 1.07 -1.55 24.52
CA GLY A 155 1.62 -0.24 24.84
C GLY A 155 3.00 -0.27 25.55
N THR A 156 3.61 -1.44 25.74
CA THR A 156 4.95 -1.54 26.34
C THR A 156 5.99 -0.90 25.41
N PRO A 157 6.82 0.05 25.87
CA PRO A 157 7.80 0.72 25.04
C PRO A 157 8.81 -0.26 24.42
N ILE A 158 9.18 0.04 23.17
CA ILE A 158 10.22 -0.70 22.46
C ILE A 158 11.59 -0.34 23.01
N THR A 159 12.50 -1.31 23.00
CA THR A 159 13.89 -1.11 23.43
C THR A 159 14.59 -0.01 22.62
N THR A 160 15.38 0.81 23.30
CA THR A 160 16.19 1.87 22.66
C THR A 160 17.35 1.32 21.81
N PHE A 161 17.62 0.01 21.87
CA PHE A 161 18.63 -0.67 21.04
C PHE A 161 18.06 -1.22 19.73
N ALA A 162 16.76 -1.02 19.47
CA ALA A 162 16.16 -1.42 18.20
C ALA A 162 16.75 -0.61 17.04
N LEU A 163 17.05 -1.29 15.94
CA LEU A 163 17.41 -0.68 14.66
C LEU A 163 16.14 -0.36 13.87
N GLN A 164 16.21 0.65 13.02
CA GLN A 164 15.07 1.08 12.22
C GLN A 164 15.27 0.72 10.76
N ALA A 165 14.31 -0.02 10.19
CA ALA A 165 14.24 -0.26 8.76
C ALA A 165 13.51 0.91 8.07
N ALA A 166 14.07 1.37 6.95
CA ALA A 166 13.51 2.46 6.16
C ALA A 166 12.41 1.98 5.19
N SER A 167 12.31 0.66 4.94
CA SER A 167 11.30 0.06 4.08
C SER A 167 11.06 -1.42 4.43
N PRO A 168 9.96 -2.04 3.95
CA PRO A 168 9.71 -3.48 4.08
C PRO A 168 10.83 -4.34 3.48
N GLU A 169 11.38 -3.95 2.35
CA GLU A 169 12.48 -4.65 1.68
C GLU A 169 13.73 -4.66 2.57
N MET A 170 14.09 -3.49 3.13
CA MET A 170 15.23 -3.39 4.06
C MET A 170 15.00 -4.25 5.32
N MET A 171 13.76 -4.31 5.82
CA MET A 171 13.42 -5.18 6.95
C MET A 171 13.67 -6.64 6.60
N LEU A 172 13.17 -7.12 5.46
CA LEU A 172 13.35 -8.50 5.00
C LEU A 172 14.82 -8.84 4.77
N GLU A 173 15.58 -7.93 4.13
CA GLU A 173 17.02 -8.10 3.91
C GLU A 173 17.80 -8.20 5.22
N ALA A 174 17.52 -7.30 6.17
CA ALA A 174 18.19 -7.30 7.48
C ALA A 174 17.93 -8.58 8.27
N ILE A 175 16.68 -9.06 8.26
CA ILE A 175 16.29 -10.30 8.95
C ILE A 175 16.88 -11.53 8.26
N ALA A 176 16.90 -11.56 6.93
CA ALA A 176 17.47 -12.68 6.16
C ALA A 176 19.00 -12.76 6.24
N ALA A 177 19.69 -11.66 6.51
CA ALA A 177 21.13 -11.58 6.57
C ALA A 177 21.74 -11.96 7.92
N ASP A 178 20.98 -11.90 9.02
CA ASP A 178 21.49 -12.04 10.38
C ASP A 178 20.61 -12.94 11.25
N GLN A 179 21.16 -14.07 11.70
CA GLN A 179 20.48 -15.05 12.58
C GLN A 179 20.07 -14.47 13.94
N SER A 180 20.70 -13.39 14.36
CA SER A 180 20.37 -12.71 15.61
C SER A 180 19.10 -11.86 15.49
N SER A 181 18.70 -11.51 14.27
CA SER A 181 17.69 -10.48 13.99
C SER A 181 16.25 -10.96 14.13
N ILE A 182 15.40 -10.06 14.63
CA ILE A 182 13.94 -10.18 14.71
C ILE A 182 13.30 -8.87 14.26
N GLY A 183 12.20 -8.93 13.53
CA GLY A 183 11.52 -7.74 13.01
C GLY A 183 10.04 -7.99 12.74
N LEU A 184 9.43 -7.05 12.01
CA LEU A 184 8.00 -7.03 11.68
C LEU A 184 7.80 -6.91 10.17
N ILE A 185 6.74 -7.53 9.66
CA ILE A 185 6.26 -7.35 8.30
C ILE A 185 4.74 -7.52 8.27
N THR A 186 4.05 -7.07 7.22
CA THR A 186 2.67 -7.46 6.94
C THR A 186 2.61 -8.88 6.40
N GLY A 187 1.48 -9.58 6.60
CA GLY A 187 1.28 -10.91 6.03
C GLY A 187 1.36 -10.89 4.51
N SER A 188 0.75 -9.90 3.87
CA SER A 188 0.82 -9.67 2.42
C SER A 188 2.23 -9.35 1.91
N GLY A 189 3.08 -8.73 2.75
CA GLY A 189 4.48 -8.44 2.45
C GLY A 189 5.44 -9.60 2.77
N LEU A 190 4.96 -10.69 3.36
CA LEU A 190 5.79 -11.83 3.74
C LEU A 190 6.30 -12.58 2.50
N THR A 191 7.60 -12.58 2.30
CA THR A 191 8.26 -13.30 1.20
C THR A 191 9.15 -14.42 1.73
N GLY A 192 9.65 -15.28 0.83
CA GLY A 192 10.65 -16.30 1.18
C GLY A 192 11.93 -15.67 1.77
N GLY A 193 12.68 -16.45 2.53
CA GLY A 193 13.95 -16.01 3.14
C GLY A 193 13.86 -15.57 4.59
N VAL A 194 12.67 -15.50 5.16
CA VAL A 194 12.43 -15.23 6.59
C VAL A 194 11.45 -16.25 7.18
N ARG A 195 11.45 -16.40 8.51
CA ARG A 195 10.54 -17.28 9.24
C ARG A 195 9.56 -16.48 10.07
N SER A 196 8.26 -16.81 9.97
CA SER A 196 7.22 -16.29 10.85
C SER A 196 7.30 -16.97 12.22
N LEU A 197 7.31 -16.17 13.29
CA LEU A 197 7.33 -16.65 14.70
C LEU A 197 6.05 -16.33 15.46
N TYR A 198 5.34 -15.27 15.07
CA TYR A 198 4.10 -14.81 15.72
C TYR A 198 3.32 -13.94 14.76
N SER A 199 1.99 -13.89 14.89
CA SER A 199 1.14 -13.09 14.04
C SER A 199 -0.01 -12.45 14.82
N LEU A 200 -0.26 -11.18 14.56
CA LEU A 200 -1.47 -10.44 14.93
C LEU A 200 -2.40 -10.45 13.71
N LYS A 201 -3.56 -11.11 13.84
CA LYS A 201 -4.51 -11.32 12.73
C LYS A 201 -5.75 -10.44 12.81
N GLY A 202 -6.43 -10.33 11.68
CA GLY A 202 -7.75 -9.68 11.61
C GLY A 202 -7.70 -8.17 11.77
N ILE A 203 -6.61 -7.54 11.38
CA ILE A 203 -6.46 -6.09 11.43
C ILE A 203 -7.18 -5.51 10.22
N PRO A 204 -8.21 -4.66 10.38
CA PRO A 204 -8.96 -4.15 9.24
C PRO A 204 -8.10 -3.25 8.36
N VAL A 205 -8.33 -3.31 7.06
CA VAL A 205 -7.78 -2.41 6.06
C VAL A 205 -8.89 -1.52 5.56
N PHE A 206 -8.67 -0.21 5.59
CA PHE A 206 -9.64 0.78 5.20
C PHE A 206 -9.19 1.58 3.99
N ALA A 207 -10.16 1.83 3.11
CA ALA A 207 -10.14 2.89 2.11
C ALA A 207 -10.94 4.07 2.67
N LEU A 208 -10.32 5.25 2.76
CA LEU A 208 -10.95 6.46 3.26
C LEU A 208 -11.07 7.47 2.12
N THR A 209 -12.22 8.17 2.06
CA THR A 209 -12.50 9.21 1.07
C THR A 209 -13.01 10.47 1.77
N ALA A 210 -12.98 11.62 1.09
CA ALA A 210 -13.79 12.76 1.49
C ALA A 210 -15.29 12.41 1.42
N GLU A 211 -16.15 13.21 2.05
CA GLU A 211 -17.62 12.98 2.09
C GLU A 211 -18.26 12.83 0.70
N GLU A 212 -17.68 13.46 -0.32
CA GLU A 212 -18.12 13.35 -1.72
C GLU A 212 -17.01 12.72 -2.55
N ALA A 213 -16.90 11.40 -2.53
CA ALA A 213 -15.94 10.68 -3.37
C ALA A 213 -16.37 10.76 -4.86
N PRO A 214 -15.41 10.94 -5.80
CA PRO A 214 -15.68 10.79 -7.22
C PRO A 214 -16.30 9.42 -7.52
N GLU A 215 -17.20 9.35 -8.53
CA GLU A 215 -17.88 8.11 -8.91
C GLU A 215 -16.88 6.97 -9.17
N THR A 216 -15.79 7.27 -9.89
CA THR A 216 -14.71 6.30 -10.17
C THR A 216 -14.06 5.73 -8.90
N VAL A 217 -13.89 6.54 -7.85
CA VAL A 217 -13.35 6.08 -6.56
C VAL A 217 -14.35 5.19 -5.85
N SER A 218 -15.64 5.55 -5.89
CA SER A 218 -16.71 4.73 -5.31
C SER A 218 -16.83 3.36 -6.00
N GLU A 219 -16.66 3.30 -7.32
CA GLU A 219 -16.62 2.06 -8.10
C GLU A 219 -15.42 1.17 -7.71
N ILE A 220 -14.24 1.76 -7.53
CA ILE A 220 -13.04 1.05 -7.05
C ILE A 220 -13.28 0.46 -5.66
N ILE A 221 -13.84 1.25 -4.73
CA ILE A 221 -14.15 0.77 -3.38
C ILE A 221 -15.15 -0.40 -3.42
N ALA A 222 -16.20 -0.29 -4.22
CA ALA A 222 -17.18 -1.35 -4.37
C ALA A 222 -16.54 -2.64 -4.91
N CYS A 223 -15.67 -2.54 -5.91
CA CYS A 223 -14.91 -3.67 -6.45
C CYS A 223 -14.00 -4.33 -5.40
N LEU A 224 -13.32 -3.55 -4.56
CA LEU A 224 -12.43 -4.06 -3.50
C LEU A 224 -13.19 -4.78 -2.37
N GLN A 225 -14.51 -4.59 -2.28
CA GLN A 225 -15.36 -5.22 -1.26
C GLN A 225 -16.02 -6.53 -1.73
N GLU A 226 -15.84 -6.92 -3.00
CA GLU A 226 -16.33 -8.20 -3.58
C GLU A 226 -15.39 -9.38 -3.25
#